data_071592f2646b5fbe9a2fd599005022b3
#
_entry.id   071592f2646b5fbe9a2fd599005022b3
#
_cell.length_a   1.000
_cell.length_b   1.000
_cell.length_c   1.000
_cell.angle_alpha   90.00
_cell.angle_beta   90.00
_cell.angle_gamma   90.00
#
_symmetry.space_group_name_H-M   'P 1'
#
loop_
_entity.id
_entity.type
_entity.pdbx_description
1 polymer ?
#
loop_
_entity_poly.entity_id
_entity_poly.type
_entity_poly.pdbx_seq_one_letter_code
_entity_poly.pdbx_strand_id
1 'polypeptide(L)'
;SDVCSSDLLVNAFIHRDYTELGSEVHIDIYDDRLVIYSPGGMFDGSFIQDRDLDDVSSKRRNPILADVFAQLNYMEKRGSGLRKICNETAKLPGFTETKEPRFRSQATSFYTELLNNNYQSQKDDPVNDPVNDPVKDPVKLSLLQTDLLEQIRLNIEITRYELCERLNVSLATIRRTIAQLKDMGLLERVGSDKKG
;
A
#
# COMPACT_ATOMS: atom_id res chain seq x y z
N SER A 1 -1.49 -3.83 -23.85
CA SER A 1 -1.78 -5.25 -24.01
C SER A 1 -2.61 -5.72 -22.82
N ASP A 2 -3.76 -6.33 -23.13
CA ASP A 2 -4.82 -6.63 -22.15
C ASP A 2 -4.45 -7.74 -21.14
N VAL A 3 -3.36 -8.44 -21.36
CA VAL A 3 -2.94 -9.61 -20.57
C VAL A 3 -2.42 -9.22 -19.17
N CYS A 4 -1.70 -8.13 -19.05
CA CYS A 4 -1.12 -7.72 -17.77
C CYS A 4 -2.18 -7.22 -16.78
N SER A 5 -3.19 -6.49 -17.26
CA SER A 5 -4.25 -5.94 -16.41
C SER A 5 -5.19 -7.02 -15.87
N SER A 6 -5.52 -8.03 -16.67
CA SER A 6 -6.35 -9.15 -16.21
C SER A 6 -5.66 -10.00 -15.16
N ASP A 7 -4.36 -10.29 -15.32
CA ASP A 7 -3.59 -11.07 -14.35
C ASP A 7 -3.51 -10.35 -12.99
N LEU A 8 -3.40 -9.02 -12.97
CA LEU A 8 -3.38 -8.21 -11.76
C LEU A 8 -4.70 -8.28 -10.99
N LEU A 9 -5.82 -8.12 -11.70
CA LEU A 9 -7.15 -8.18 -11.12
C LEU A 9 -7.47 -9.57 -10.58
N VAL A 10 -7.18 -10.60 -11.38
CA VAL A 10 -7.35 -11.98 -10.94
C VAL A 10 -6.54 -12.27 -9.70
N ASN A 11 -5.28 -11.81 -9.66
CA ASN A 11 -4.42 -11.95 -8.48
C ASN A 11 -5.05 -11.28 -7.24
N ALA A 12 -5.57 -10.06 -7.39
CA ALA A 12 -6.22 -9.34 -6.30
C ALA A 12 -7.44 -10.10 -5.76
N PHE A 13 -8.27 -10.71 -6.62
CA PHE A 13 -9.44 -11.46 -6.21
C PHE A 13 -9.12 -12.82 -5.59
N ILE A 14 -8.18 -13.59 -6.16
CA ILE A 14 -7.83 -14.93 -5.63
C ILE A 14 -7.06 -14.87 -4.32
N HIS A 15 -6.39 -13.76 -4.03
CA HIS A 15 -5.66 -13.55 -2.79
C HIS A 15 -6.39 -12.68 -1.77
N ARG A 16 -7.55 -12.10 -2.14
CA ARG A 16 -8.39 -11.32 -1.22
C ARG A 16 -8.75 -12.13 0.02
N ASP A 17 -8.71 -11.50 1.17
CA ASP A 17 -9.30 -12.04 2.39
C ASP A 17 -10.81 -11.70 2.43
N TYR A 18 -11.64 -12.69 2.16
CA TYR A 18 -13.10 -12.53 2.15
C TYR A 18 -13.70 -12.54 3.55
N THR A 19 -12.91 -12.79 4.59
CA THR A 19 -13.35 -12.67 5.99
C THR A 19 -13.29 -11.24 6.51
N GLU A 20 -12.51 -10.37 5.83
CA GLU A 20 -12.46 -8.94 6.09
C GLU A 20 -13.74 -8.26 5.56
N LEU A 21 -14.72 -8.10 6.46
CA LEU A 21 -15.99 -7.47 6.12
C LEU A 21 -15.84 -5.94 6.01
N GLY A 22 -16.52 -5.36 5.01
CA GLY A 22 -16.53 -3.91 4.80
C GLY A 22 -15.30 -3.37 4.07
N SER A 23 -14.40 -4.24 3.62
CA SER A 23 -13.28 -3.88 2.75
C SER A 23 -13.46 -4.48 1.36
N GLU A 24 -13.00 -3.79 0.32
CA GLU A 24 -13.17 -4.19 -1.07
C GLU A 24 -11.85 -4.13 -1.85
N VAL A 25 -11.78 -4.84 -2.97
CA VAL A 25 -10.70 -4.63 -3.96
C VAL A 25 -11.00 -3.35 -4.70
N HIS A 26 -10.06 -2.42 -4.74
CA HIS A 26 -10.21 -1.21 -5.52
C HIS A 26 -8.98 -0.88 -6.36
N ILE A 27 -9.19 -0.06 -7.37
CA ILE A 27 -8.18 0.37 -8.31
C ILE A 27 -8.18 1.89 -8.35
N ASP A 28 -7.04 2.47 -8.03
CA ASP A 28 -6.81 3.89 -8.14
C ASP A 28 -5.95 4.16 -9.38
N ILE A 29 -6.44 5.03 -10.26
CA ILE A 29 -5.76 5.39 -11.50
C ILE A 29 -5.32 6.84 -11.40
N TYR A 30 -4.00 7.03 -11.47
CA TYR A 30 -3.34 8.33 -11.49
C TYR A 30 -2.68 8.54 -12.86
N ASP A 31 -2.25 9.75 -13.17
CA ASP A 31 -1.55 10.03 -14.42
C ASP A 31 -0.21 9.30 -14.53
N ASP A 32 0.48 9.16 -13.40
CA ASP A 32 1.81 8.55 -13.30
C ASP A 32 1.80 7.06 -12.94
N ARG A 33 0.71 6.53 -12.39
CA ARG A 33 0.63 5.14 -11.89
C ARG A 33 -0.80 4.61 -11.78
N LEU A 34 -0.89 3.31 -11.66
CA LEU A 34 -2.09 2.57 -11.26
C LEU A 34 -1.78 1.79 -9.98
N VAL A 35 -2.68 1.87 -9.00
CA VAL A 35 -2.56 1.14 -7.74
C VAL A 35 -3.76 0.19 -7.60
N ILE A 36 -3.49 -1.08 -7.33
CA ILE A 36 -4.52 -2.07 -7.00
C ILE A 36 -4.35 -2.44 -5.54
N TYR A 37 -5.40 -2.27 -4.78
CA TYR A 37 -5.51 -2.68 -3.39
C TYR A 37 -6.35 -3.94 -3.27
N SER A 38 -5.93 -4.87 -2.43
CA SER A 38 -6.70 -6.05 -2.04
C SER A 38 -6.64 -6.26 -0.53
N PRO A 39 -7.78 -6.49 0.14
CA PRO A 39 -7.80 -6.87 1.55
C PRO A 39 -7.10 -8.22 1.78
N GLY A 40 -6.32 -8.29 2.85
CA GLY A 40 -5.54 -9.44 3.23
C GLY A 40 -4.06 -9.33 2.85
N GLY A 41 -3.17 -9.48 3.83
CA GLY A 41 -1.73 -9.54 3.63
C GLY A 41 -1.27 -10.86 2.99
N MET A 42 0.03 -11.14 3.06
CA MET A 42 0.54 -12.43 2.62
C MET A 42 -0.06 -13.57 3.44
N PHE A 43 -0.38 -14.70 2.77
CA PHE A 43 -1.05 -15.83 3.40
C PHE A 43 -0.26 -16.45 4.58
N ASP A 44 1.06 -16.33 4.53
CA ASP A 44 1.97 -16.86 5.55
C ASP A 44 2.39 -15.81 6.60
N GLY A 45 1.76 -14.61 6.57
CA GLY A 45 2.06 -13.50 7.48
C GLY A 45 3.37 -12.78 7.21
N SER A 46 4.09 -13.13 6.14
CA SER A 46 5.29 -12.42 5.72
C SER A 46 4.97 -11.10 5.00
N PHE A 47 5.99 -10.30 4.75
CA PHE A 47 5.88 -9.10 3.93
C PHE A 47 6.56 -9.33 2.58
N ILE A 48 5.86 -9.02 1.49
CA ILE A 48 6.35 -9.23 0.12
C ILE A 48 7.61 -8.42 -0.17
N GLN A 49 7.72 -7.22 0.39
CA GLN A 49 8.87 -6.34 0.22
C GLN A 49 10.17 -6.86 0.84
N ASP A 50 10.08 -7.85 1.72
CA ASP A 50 11.23 -8.47 2.39
C ASP A 50 11.67 -9.78 1.71
N ARG A 51 11.06 -10.12 0.56
CA ARG A 51 11.29 -11.38 -0.15
C ARG A 51 11.75 -11.16 -1.58
N ASP A 52 12.56 -12.10 -2.09
CA ASP A 52 12.72 -12.24 -3.51
C ASP A 52 11.42 -12.81 -4.13
N LEU A 53 10.98 -12.21 -5.23
CA LEU A 53 9.77 -12.67 -5.94
C LEU A 53 9.91 -14.12 -6.44
N ASP A 54 11.13 -14.64 -6.57
CA ASP A 54 11.40 -16.01 -6.93
C ASP A 54 11.12 -17.02 -5.83
N ASP A 55 11.25 -16.57 -4.58
CA ASP A 55 11.03 -17.38 -3.39
C ASP A 55 9.58 -17.29 -2.87
N VAL A 56 8.73 -16.50 -3.54
CA VAL A 56 7.33 -16.39 -3.16
C VAL A 56 6.56 -17.63 -3.57
N SER A 57 6.22 -18.47 -2.58
CA SER A 57 5.41 -19.66 -2.83
C SER A 57 3.99 -19.27 -3.25
N SER A 58 3.49 -19.91 -4.32
CA SER A 58 2.12 -19.74 -4.79
C SER A 58 1.11 -20.44 -3.87
N LYS A 59 0.79 -19.80 -2.76
CA LYS A 59 -0.31 -20.26 -1.89
C LYS A 59 -1.56 -19.44 -2.21
N ARG A 60 -2.57 -20.10 -2.73
CA ARG A 60 -3.86 -19.47 -3.08
C ARG A 60 -4.72 -19.37 -1.83
N ARG A 61 -5.15 -18.16 -1.47
CA ARG A 61 -6.10 -17.99 -0.35
C ARG A 61 -7.48 -18.53 -0.72
N ASN A 62 -7.90 -18.33 -1.97
CA ASN A 62 -9.21 -18.75 -2.48
C ASN A 62 -9.06 -19.74 -3.65
N PRO A 63 -8.79 -21.04 -3.37
CA PRO A 63 -8.50 -22.02 -4.41
C PRO A 63 -9.68 -22.27 -5.35
N ILE A 64 -10.91 -22.21 -4.87
CA ILE A 64 -12.12 -22.38 -5.71
C ILE A 64 -12.22 -21.25 -6.73
N LEU A 65 -12.03 -20.00 -6.32
CA LEU A 65 -12.00 -18.86 -7.24
C LEU A 65 -10.86 -18.99 -8.27
N ALA A 66 -9.69 -19.41 -7.82
CA ALA A 66 -8.55 -19.65 -8.72
C ALA A 66 -8.86 -20.71 -9.76
N ASP A 67 -9.56 -21.79 -9.40
CA ASP A 67 -9.99 -22.82 -10.35
C ASP A 67 -11.02 -22.29 -11.34
N VAL A 68 -11.96 -21.45 -10.91
CA VAL A 68 -12.93 -20.78 -11.81
C VAL A 68 -12.22 -19.87 -12.80
N PHE A 69 -11.31 -19.00 -12.33
CA PHE A 69 -10.57 -18.12 -13.23
C PHE A 69 -9.66 -18.89 -14.20
N ALA A 70 -9.10 -20.03 -13.76
CA ALA A 70 -8.31 -20.89 -14.65
C ALA A 70 -9.18 -21.58 -15.72
N GLN A 71 -10.41 -22.01 -15.39
CA GLN A 71 -11.35 -22.56 -16.36
C GLN A 71 -11.82 -21.52 -17.39
N LEU A 72 -11.92 -20.26 -16.96
CA LEU A 72 -12.27 -19.14 -17.83
C LEU A 72 -11.06 -18.59 -18.62
N ASN A 73 -9.89 -19.22 -18.52
CA ASN A 73 -8.63 -18.81 -19.15
C ASN A 73 -8.11 -17.41 -18.75
N TYR A 74 -8.51 -16.90 -17.58
CA TYR A 74 -8.01 -15.64 -17.04
C TYR A 74 -6.72 -15.81 -16.24
N MET A 75 -6.29 -17.01 -15.92
CA MET A 75 -5.03 -17.28 -15.24
C MET A 75 -4.43 -18.64 -15.59
N GLU A 76 -3.12 -18.75 -15.44
CA GLU A 76 -2.42 -20.02 -15.52
C GLU A 76 -2.38 -20.69 -14.14
N LYS A 77 -2.46 -22.03 -14.10
CA LYS A 77 -2.45 -22.80 -12.84
C LYS A 77 -1.09 -22.80 -12.10
N ARG A 78 -0.02 -22.31 -12.72
CA ARG A 78 1.32 -22.27 -12.14
C ARG A 78 1.59 -20.93 -11.49
N GLY A 79 2.17 -20.95 -10.28
CA GLY A 79 2.36 -19.83 -9.37
C GLY A 79 3.38 -18.76 -9.74
N SER A 80 3.37 -18.31 -10.97
CA SER A 80 4.27 -17.29 -11.50
C SER A 80 3.63 -15.88 -11.60
N GLY A 81 2.51 -15.63 -10.89
CA GLY A 81 1.68 -14.44 -11.09
C GLY A 81 2.45 -13.11 -10.98
N LEU A 82 3.16 -12.87 -9.89
CA LEU A 82 3.90 -11.62 -9.69
C LEU A 82 5.06 -11.47 -10.67
N ARG A 83 5.83 -12.56 -10.89
CA ARG A 83 6.93 -12.56 -11.87
C ARG A 83 6.41 -12.35 -13.30
N LYS A 84 5.29 -12.96 -13.67
CA LYS A 84 4.67 -12.75 -14.97
C LYS A 84 4.30 -11.29 -15.17
N ILE A 85 3.76 -10.62 -14.14
CA ILE A 85 3.44 -9.20 -14.17
C ILE A 85 4.70 -8.38 -14.46
N CYS A 86 5.81 -8.62 -13.75
CA CYS A 86 7.09 -7.95 -13.99
C CYS A 86 7.58 -8.19 -15.43
N ASN A 87 7.59 -9.45 -15.88
CA ASN A 87 8.06 -9.81 -17.22
C ASN A 87 7.22 -9.20 -18.34
N GLU A 88 5.89 -9.16 -18.18
CA GLU A 88 5.02 -8.57 -19.20
C GLU A 88 5.13 -7.04 -19.18
N THR A 89 5.27 -6.42 -18.02
CA THR A 89 5.51 -4.99 -17.90
C THR A 89 6.83 -4.58 -18.55
N ALA A 90 7.88 -5.40 -18.39
CA ALA A 90 9.19 -5.14 -18.99
C ALA A 90 9.18 -5.14 -20.53
N LYS A 91 8.19 -5.78 -21.17
CA LYS A 91 8.02 -5.81 -22.63
C LYS A 91 7.30 -4.55 -23.17
N LEU A 92 6.71 -3.74 -22.29
CA LEU A 92 5.92 -2.58 -22.73
C LEU A 92 6.83 -1.45 -23.23
N PRO A 93 6.40 -0.69 -24.27
CA PRO A 93 7.12 0.48 -24.72
C PRO A 93 7.35 1.49 -23.61
N GLY A 94 8.53 2.11 -23.57
CA GLY A 94 8.87 3.11 -22.56
C GLY A 94 9.20 2.54 -21.17
N PHE A 95 9.32 1.23 -21.04
CA PHE A 95 9.78 0.59 -19.81
C PHE A 95 11.24 0.97 -19.50
N THR A 96 11.49 1.20 -18.22
CA THR A 96 12.83 1.35 -17.62
C THR A 96 12.85 0.59 -16.30
N GLU A 97 14.01 0.20 -15.81
CA GLU A 97 14.16 -0.51 -14.53
C GLU A 97 13.54 0.29 -13.34
N THR A 98 13.52 1.62 -13.43
CA THR A 98 12.89 2.48 -12.42
C THR A 98 11.36 2.40 -12.42
N LYS A 99 10.76 1.86 -13.50
CA LYS A 99 9.31 1.68 -13.70
C LYS A 99 8.86 0.23 -13.52
N GLU A 100 9.66 -0.57 -12.86
CA GLU A 100 9.30 -1.94 -12.51
C GLU A 100 8.07 -1.95 -11.56
N PRO A 101 7.16 -2.94 -11.70
CA PRO A 101 6.03 -3.11 -10.79
C PRO A 101 6.48 -3.20 -9.35
N ARG A 102 5.77 -2.55 -8.46
CA ARG A 102 6.05 -2.58 -7.03
C ARG A 102 4.95 -3.31 -6.29
N PHE A 103 5.36 -4.17 -5.39
CA PHE A 103 4.45 -4.92 -4.53
C PHE A 103 4.72 -4.56 -3.07
N ARG A 104 3.66 -4.32 -2.33
CA ARG A 104 3.75 -4.03 -0.90
C ARG A 104 2.64 -4.76 -0.17
N SER A 105 2.97 -5.42 0.93
CA SER A 105 1.99 -6.03 1.81
C SER A 105 2.10 -5.48 3.23
N GLN A 106 0.96 -5.47 3.90
CA GLN A 106 0.81 -5.23 5.33
C GLN A 106 0.06 -6.44 5.92
N ALA A 107 -0.16 -6.46 7.22
CA ALA A 107 -0.85 -7.58 7.89
C ALA A 107 -2.23 -7.87 7.27
N THR A 108 -2.98 -6.82 6.89
CA THR A 108 -4.38 -6.90 6.41
C THR A 108 -4.57 -6.39 5.00
N SER A 109 -3.51 -6.12 4.25
CA SER A 109 -3.63 -5.50 2.92
C SER A 109 -2.49 -5.87 1.99
N PHE A 110 -2.77 -5.88 0.70
CA PHE A 110 -1.80 -6.06 -0.37
C PHE A 110 -1.99 -4.98 -1.44
N TYR A 111 -0.89 -4.40 -1.88
CA TYR A 111 -0.87 -3.34 -2.89
C TYR A 111 0.01 -3.75 -4.06
N THR A 112 -0.49 -3.51 -5.26
CA THR A 112 0.29 -3.62 -6.49
C THR A 112 0.29 -2.26 -7.18
N GLU A 113 1.47 -1.71 -7.43
CA GLU A 113 1.65 -0.43 -8.09
C GLU A 113 2.32 -0.65 -9.45
N LEU A 114 1.70 -0.15 -10.50
CA LEU A 114 2.25 -0.10 -11.85
C LEU A 114 2.48 1.34 -12.27
N LEU A 115 3.71 1.68 -12.61
CA LEU A 115 4.05 3.01 -13.11
C LEU A 115 3.66 3.16 -14.58
N ASN A 116 3.17 4.33 -14.96
CA ASN A 116 2.88 4.66 -16.35
C ASN A 116 4.19 4.87 -17.12
N ASN A 117 4.48 3.96 -18.05
CA ASN A 117 5.71 4.02 -18.85
C ASN A 117 5.80 5.26 -19.74
N ASN A 118 4.65 5.83 -20.12
CA ASN A 118 4.58 7.02 -20.98
C ASN A 118 4.57 8.32 -20.17
N TYR A 119 4.43 8.25 -18.86
CA TYR A 119 4.47 9.44 -18.02
C TYR A 119 5.90 9.99 -17.96
N GLN A 120 6.06 11.21 -18.43
CA GLN A 120 7.27 11.99 -18.27
C GLN A 120 6.97 13.04 -17.21
N SER A 121 7.60 12.94 -16.05
CA SER A 121 7.58 13.99 -15.04
C SER A 121 8.17 15.24 -15.68
N GLN A 122 7.31 16.18 -16.10
CA GLN A 122 7.78 17.51 -16.48
C GLN A 122 8.34 18.16 -15.21
N LYS A 123 9.65 18.30 -15.15
CA LYS A 123 10.27 19.27 -14.25
C LYS A 123 9.76 20.62 -14.68
N ASP A 124 9.11 21.34 -13.78
CA ASP A 124 8.64 22.71 -13.95
C ASP A 124 7.30 22.92 -14.69
N ASP A 125 6.20 22.49 -14.07
CA ASP A 125 4.95 23.23 -14.19
C ASP A 125 4.45 23.59 -12.79
N PRO A 126 4.25 24.89 -12.46
CA PRO A 126 3.51 25.26 -11.28
C PRO A 126 2.04 24.87 -11.53
N VAL A 127 1.60 23.79 -10.91
CA VAL A 127 0.21 23.34 -10.99
C VAL A 127 -0.68 24.41 -10.36
N ASN A 128 -1.25 25.25 -11.23
CA ASN A 128 -2.42 26.07 -10.96
C ASN A 128 -3.65 25.39 -11.54
N ASP A 129 -4.12 24.33 -10.88
CA ASP A 129 -5.50 23.90 -11.04
C ASP A 129 -6.06 23.58 -9.65
N PRO A 130 -7.14 24.29 -9.25
CA PRO A 130 -7.83 24.01 -8.01
C PRO A 130 -8.75 22.80 -8.22
N VAL A 131 -8.21 21.60 -8.21
CA VAL A 131 -9.05 20.41 -8.07
C VAL A 131 -9.22 20.15 -6.58
N ASN A 132 -10.37 20.58 -6.08
CA ASN A 132 -10.92 20.18 -4.81
C ASN A 132 -11.28 18.69 -4.86
N ASP A 133 -10.33 17.83 -4.53
CA ASP A 133 -10.60 16.52 -3.99
C ASP A 133 -9.41 16.09 -3.12
N PRO A 134 -9.61 15.91 -1.80
CA PRO A 134 -8.52 15.53 -0.92
C PRO A 134 -8.36 14.00 -0.90
N VAL A 135 -7.83 13.42 -1.96
CA VAL A 135 -7.19 12.11 -1.85
C VAL A 135 -5.72 12.37 -1.57
N LYS A 136 -5.39 12.51 -0.30
CA LYS A 136 -4.02 12.57 0.16
C LYS A 136 -3.31 11.29 -0.27
N ASP A 137 -2.20 11.43 -1.01
CA ASP A 137 -1.19 10.37 -1.14
C ASP A 137 -0.99 9.68 0.21
N PRO A 138 -0.81 8.35 0.25
CA PRO A 138 -0.47 7.69 1.49
C PRO A 138 0.83 8.30 2.01
N VAL A 139 0.69 9.15 3.01
CA VAL A 139 1.80 9.83 3.66
C VAL A 139 2.79 8.76 4.08
N LYS A 140 4.00 8.76 3.52
CA LYS A 140 5.08 7.87 3.94
C LYS A 140 5.43 8.23 5.37
N LEU A 141 4.76 7.60 6.31
CA LEU A 141 5.05 7.72 7.72
C LEU A 141 6.38 7.02 8.02
N SER A 142 7.23 7.66 8.79
CA SER A 142 8.39 6.98 9.37
C SER A 142 7.91 5.92 10.37
N LEU A 143 8.75 4.91 10.66
CA LEU A 143 8.45 3.89 11.67
C LEU A 143 7.98 4.52 12.97
N LEU A 144 8.70 5.54 13.46
CA LEU A 144 8.34 6.26 14.69
C LEU A 144 6.98 6.96 14.60
N GLN A 145 6.61 7.51 13.44
CA GLN A 145 5.30 8.13 13.23
C GLN A 145 4.17 7.10 13.25
N THR A 146 4.40 5.94 12.67
CA THR A 146 3.46 4.82 12.69
C THR A 146 3.26 4.28 14.11
N ASP A 147 4.35 4.00 14.81
CA ASP A 147 4.31 3.49 16.18
C ASP A 147 3.64 4.49 17.14
N LEU A 148 3.91 5.80 16.96
CA LEU A 148 3.29 6.85 17.75
C LEU A 148 1.78 6.93 17.54
N LEU A 149 1.31 6.85 16.29
CA LEU A 149 -0.11 6.83 15.97
C LEU A 149 -0.79 5.58 16.54
N GLU A 150 -0.14 4.43 16.50
CA GLU A 150 -0.66 3.20 17.08
C GLU A 150 -0.79 3.30 18.61
N GLN A 151 0.19 3.86 19.30
CA GLN A 151 0.11 4.07 20.75
C GLN A 151 -1.02 5.04 21.13
N ILE A 152 -1.22 6.11 20.37
CA ILE A 152 -2.35 7.05 20.58
C ILE A 152 -3.70 6.37 20.29
N ARG A 153 -3.78 5.51 19.28
CA ARG A 153 -5.01 4.75 18.94
C ARG A 153 -5.37 3.77 20.05
N LEU A 154 -4.40 3.12 20.65
CA LEU A 154 -4.60 2.18 21.77
C LEU A 154 -4.99 2.90 23.07
N ASN A 155 -4.51 4.10 23.29
CA ASN A 155 -4.86 4.94 24.43
C ASN A 155 -4.90 6.42 24.03
N ILE A 156 -6.11 6.94 23.83
CA ILE A 156 -6.32 8.32 23.37
C ILE A 156 -5.91 9.39 24.40
N GLU A 157 -5.81 9.02 25.68
CA GLU A 157 -5.38 9.87 26.77
C GLU A 157 -3.89 9.76 27.11
N ILE A 158 -3.12 9.02 26.28
CA ILE A 158 -1.70 8.78 26.51
C ILE A 158 -0.92 10.11 26.59
N THR A 159 -0.11 10.24 27.62
CA THR A 159 0.71 11.43 27.81
C THR A 159 1.99 11.37 26.98
N ARG A 160 2.60 12.55 26.71
CA ARG A 160 3.89 12.61 26.00
C ARG A 160 5.01 11.89 26.75
N TYR A 161 4.96 11.84 28.06
CA TYR A 161 5.94 11.12 28.89
C TYR A 161 5.80 9.61 28.72
N GLU A 162 4.58 9.09 28.76
CA GLU A 162 4.31 7.67 28.50
C GLU A 162 4.72 7.26 27.09
N LEU A 163 4.52 8.13 26.09
CA LEU A 163 5.00 7.90 24.73
C LEU A 163 6.54 7.83 24.68
N CYS A 164 7.24 8.69 25.44
CA CYS A 164 8.70 8.62 25.54
C CYS A 164 9.18 7.28 26.11
N GLU A 165 8.54 6.81 27.17
CA GLU A 165 8.89 5.53 27.80
C GLU A 165 8.60 4.33 26.87
N ARG A 166 7.40 4.29 26.27
CA ARG A 166 7.00 3.17 25.40
C ARG A 166 7.80 3.08 24.11
N LEU A 167 8.11 4.22 23.50
CA LEU A 167 8.83 4.28 22.23
C LEU A 167 10.35 4.44 22.41
N ASN A 168 10.81 4.55 23.65
CA ASN A 168 12.22 4.74 24.02
C ASN A 168 12.89 5.90 23.25
N VAL A 169 12.20 7.05 23.19
CA VAL A 169 12.68 8.26 22.52
C VAL A 169 12.57 9.50 23.40
N SER A 170 13.34 10.53 23.07
CA SER A 170 13.35 11.78 23.85
C SER A 170 12.02 12.56 23.71
N LEU A 171 11.68 13.36 24.72
CA LEU A 171 10.52 14.25 24.71
C LEU A 171 10.56 15.25 23.53
N ALA A 172 11.74 15.70 23.15
CA ALA A 172 11.95 16.59 22.03
C ALA A 172 11.58 15.88 20.69
N THR A 173 11.95 14.61 20.53
CA THR A 173 11.59 13.78 19.40
C THR A 173 10.08 13.59 19.32
N ILE A 174 9.42 13.22 20.42
CA ILE A 174 7.95 13.06 20.48
C ILE A 174 7.24 14.37 20.09
N ARG A 175 7.66 15.52 20.62
CA ARG A 175 7.06 16.82 20.27
C ARG A 175 7.17 17.13 18.80
N ARG A 176 8.34 16.90 18.20
CA ARG A 176 8.56 17.12 16.75
C ARG A 176 7.71 16.19 15.90
N THR A 177 7.64 14.90 16.24
CA THR A 177 6.84 13.91 15.52
C THR A 177 5.35 14.21 15.62
N ILE A 178 4.84 14.61 16.78
CA ILE A 178 3.44 15.05 16.94
C ILE A 178 3.15 16.30 16.10
N ALA A 179 4.07 17.28 16.04
CA ALA A 179 3.89 18.47 15.20
C ALA A 179 3.80 18.08 13.71
N GLN A 180 4.69 17.23 13.24
CA GLN A 180 4.67 16.72 11.86
C GLN A 180 3.35 16.00 11.52
N LEU A 181 2.86 15.13 12.42
CA LEU A 181 1.59 14.42 12.22
C LEU A 181 0.38 15.36 12.21
N LYS A 182 0.42 16.45 12.98
CA LYS A 182 -0.59 17.51 12.94
C LYS A 182 -0.56 18.29 11.61
N ASP A 183 0.62 18.67 11.16
CA ASP A 183 0.80 19.38 9.87
C ASP A 183 0.32 18.52 8.69
N MET A 184 0.48 17.20 8.81
CA MET A 184 -0.05 16.22 7.85
C MET A 184 -1.56 15.98 8.00
N GLY A 185 -2.22 16.55 9.01
CA GLY A 185 -3.65 16.35 9.29
C GLY A 185 -4.01 14.94 9.77
N LEU A 186 -3.03 14.15 10.22
CA LEU A 186 -3.22 12.78 10.73
C LEU A 186 -3.48 12.72 12.23
N LEU A 187 -3.29 13.83 12.93
CA LEU A 187 -3.51 13.95 14.37
C LEU A 187 -4.12 15.31 14.69
N GLU A 188 -5.22 15.31 15.42
CA GLU A 188 -5.84 16.52 15.94
C GLU A 188 -5.95 16.46 17.46
N ARG A 189 -5.74 17.59 18.12
CA ARG A 189 -5.89 17.66 19.58
C ARG A 189 -7.32 18.07 19.94
N VAL A 190 -7.99 17.23 20.69
CA VAL A 190 -9.30 17.51 21.26
C VAL A 190 -9.13 17.86 22.76
N GLY A 191 -9.48 19.10 23.16
CA GLY A 191 -9.41 19.53 24.56
C GLY A 191 -8.66 20.85 24.78
N SER A 192 -8.75 21.42 26.01
CA SER A 192 -8.14 22.71 26.35
C SER A 192 -6.62 22.60 26.57
N ASP A 193 -5.89 23.70 26.29
CA ASP A 193 -4.42 23.79 26.37
C ASP A 193 -3.81 23.69 27.78
N LYS A 194 -4.63 23.50 28.80
CA LYS A 194 -4.20 23.68 30.21
C LYS A 194 -3.93 22.40 31.01
N LYS A 195 -3.82 21.23 30.38
CA LYS A 195 -3.37 20.02 31.11
C LYS A 195 -2.41 19.21 30.25
N GLY A 196 -1.13 19.22 30.59
CA GLY A 196 -0.12 18.32 30.08
C GLY A 196 1.22 18.95 29.92
#